data_79e0e7af6b44d03b3f63505fbf255c8d
#
_entry.id   79e0e7af6b44d03b3f63505fbf255c8d
#
_cell.length_a   1.000
_cell.length_b   1.000
_cell.length_c   1.000
_cell.angle_alpha   90.00
_cell.angle_beta   90.00
_cell.angle_gamma   90.00
#
_symmetry.space_group_name_H-M   'P 1'
#
loop_
_entity.id
_entity.type
_entity.pdbx_description
1 polymer ?
#
loop_
_entity_poly.entity_id
_entity_poly.type
_entity_poly.pdbx_seq_one_letter_code
_entity_poly.pdbx_strand_id
1 'polypeptide(L)'
;MELYGHAFSSYTWKAQIALHAIGADYTLREVDEDHPDNAAFVQAAHPAGKFPVLRDGERTVIEATAIVEYLAASHPDGGTLIPADPIAAITVRMIDRVFDNYVMANMQRAVNAYLVDAANPDPAELTAGREALLRTYRWLEDWLSSHRLPQHVSLVSCAAAPSLFYADWVERIPEDCPRLAALRAELLALPAVSRCVEAARPYRAYFPLGAPDRD
;
A
#
# COMPACT_ATOMS: atom_id res chain seq x y z
N MET A 1 -8.34 -7.89 -17.06
CA MET A 1 -8.40 -6.60 -16.33
C MET A 1 -7.19 -5.73 -16.67
N GLU A 2 -7.27 -4.41 -16.49
CA GLU A 2 -6.15 -3.48 -16.65
C GLU A 2 -6.04 -2.65 -15.37
N LEU A 3 -4.85 -2.60 -14.79
CA LEU A 3 -4.55 -1.79 -13.61
C LEU A 3 -3.66 -0.62 -14.03
N TYR A 4 -4.18 0.59 -13.93
CA TYR A 4 -3.42 1.81 -14.19
C TYR A 4 -2.72 2.25 -12.91
N GLY A 5 -1.40 2.37 -12.96
CA GLY A 5 -0.60 2.69 -11.79
C GLY A 5 0.88 2.65 -12.09
N HIS A 6 1.70 2.75 -11.06
CA HIS A 6 3.15 2.71 -11.20
C HIS A 6 3.74 1.65 -10.25
N ALA A 7 4.72 0.88 -10.73
CA ALA A 7 5.33 -0.22 -9.97
C ALA A 7 5.97 0.21 -8.64
N PHE A 8 6.33 1.49 -8.48
CA PHE A 8 6.87 2.05 -7.23
C PHE A 8 5.82 2.68 -6.31
N SER A 9 4.53 2.59 -6.66
CA SER A 9 3.47 3.18 -5.85
C SER A 9 2.95 2.20 -4.80
N SER A 10 2.96 2.62 -3.55
CA SER A 10 2.42 1.87 -2.43
C SER A 10 0.94 1.50 -2.60
N TYR A 11 0.12 2.42 -3.11
CA TYR A 11 -1.30 2.15 -3.36
C TYR A 11 -1.53 1.27 -4.60
N THR A 12 -0.65 1.34 -5.61
CA THR A 12 -0.68 0.37 -6.72
C THR A 12 -0.35 -1.03 -6.19
N TRP A 13 0.64 -1.17 -5.32
CA TRP A 13 0.94 -2.45 -4.68
C TRP A 13 -0.26 -3.03 -3.95
N LYS A 14 -1.03 -2.21 -3.22
CA LYS A 14 -2.23 -2.67 -2.52
C LYS A 14 -3.19 -3.41 -3.44
N ALA A 15 -3.44 -2.90 -4.64
CA ALA A 15 -4.26 -3.56 -5.65
C ALA A 15 -3.54 -4.77 -6.28
N GLN A 16 -2.24 -4.66 -6.59
CA GLN A 16 -1.46 -5.74 -7.19
C GLN A 16 -1.34 -6.95 -6.27
N ILE A 17 -1.13 -6.75 -4.97
CA ILE A 17 -1.05 -7.85 -3.99
C ILE A 17 -2.36 -8.64 -3.98
N ALA A 18 -3.52 -7.97 -4.03
CA ALA A 18 -4.80 -8.65 -4.14
C ALA A 18 -4.93 -9.45 -5.45
N LEU A 19 -4.61 -8.83 -6.59
CA LEU A 19 -4.62 -9.48 -7.90
C LEU A 19 -3.70 -10.71 -7.95
N HIS A 20 -2.47 -10.58 -7.42
CA HIS A 20 -1.54 -11.70 -7.33
C HIS A 20 -2.04 -12.85 -6.44
N ALA A 21 -2.65 -12.49 -5.29
CA ALA A 21 -3.13 -13.46 -4.32
C ALA A 21 -4.29 -14.33 -4.84
N ILE A 22 -5.17 -13.73 -5.64
CA ILE A 22 -6.32 -14.44 -6.24
C ILE A 22 -5.99 -15.04 -7.62
N GLY A 23 -4.75 -14.92 -8.10
CA GLY A 23 -4.34 -15.44 -9.40
C GLY A 23 -5.03 -14.77 -10.59
N ALA A 24 -5.46 -13.51 -10.43
CA ALA A 24 -6.16 -12.79 -11.48
C ALA A 24 -5.21 -12.35 -12.62
N ASP A 25 -5.62 -12.57 -13.85
CA ASP A 25 -4.92 -12.05 -15.01
C ASP A 25 -5.21 -10.55 -15.21
N TYR A 26 -4.16 -9.76 -15.23
CA TYR A 26 -4.25 -8.32 -15.48
C TYR A 26 -3.02 -7.79 -16.23
N THR A 27 -3.19 -6.64 -16.87
CA THR A 27 -2.10 -5.88 -17.49
C THR A 27 -1.86 -4.64 -16.63
N LEU A 28 -0.62 -4.43 -16.16
CA LEU A 28 -0.24 -3.14 -15.59
C LEU A 28 -0.06 -2.12 -16.71
N ARG A 29 -0.80 -1.01 -16.62
CA ARG A 29 -0.69 0.16 -17.48
C ARG A 29 0.09 1.21 -16.71
N GLU A 30 1.40 1.30 -17.01
CA GLU A 30 2.28 2.26 -16.32
C GLU A 30 1.77 3.69 -16.52
N VAL A 31 1.75 4.45 -15.42
CA VAL A 31 1.38 5.86 -15.39
C VAL A 31 2.64 6.68 -15.10
N ASP A 32 3.27 7.10 -16.16
CA ASP A 32 4.53 7.87 -16.16
C ASP A 32 4.56 8.82 -17.37
N GLU A 33 5.69 9.50 -17.59
CA GLU A 33 5.88 10.47 -18.66
C GLU A 33 5.92 9.80 -20.05
N ASP A 34 6.30 8.54 -20.15
CA ASP A 34 6.37 7.79 -21.41
C ASP A 34 5.00 7.25 -21.85
N HIS A 35 3.99 7.28 -20.96
CA HIS A 35 2.65 6.75 -21.21
C HIS A 35 1.55 7.80 -21.00
N PRO A 36 1.52 8.90 -21.78
CA PRO A 36 0.58 10.01 -21.58
C PRO A 36 -0.90 9.62 -21.70
N ASP A 37 -1.23 8.61 -22.52
CA ASP A 37 -2.60 8.12 -22.65
C ASP A 37 -3.10 7.44 -21.37
N ASN A 38 -2.23 6.71 -20.67
CA ASN A 38 -2.54 6.11 -19.37
C ASN A 38 -2.77 7.19 -18.31
N ALA A 39 -1.92 8.22 -18.30
CA ALA A 39 -2.08 9.36 -17.41
C ALA A 39 -3.39 10.12 -17.70
N ALA A 40 -3.75 10.34 -18.97
CA ALA A 40 -5.01 10.96 -19.36
C ALA A 40 -6.22 10.14 -18.91
N PHE A 41 -6.16 8.81 -19.04
CA PHE A 41 -7.22 7.93 -18.55
C PHE A 41 -7.41 8.08 -17.03
N VAL A 42 -6.33 8.05 -16.25
CA VAL A 42 -6.38 8.22 -14.79
C VAL A 42 -6.95 9.59 -14.40
N GLN A 43 -6.55 10.67 -15.09
CA GLN A 43 -7.08 12.01 -14.86
C GLN A 43 -8.58 12.10 -15.13
N ALA A 44 -9.07 11.40 -16.15
CA ALA A 44 -10.49 11.37 -16.47
C ALA A 44 -11.31 10.51 -15.48
N ALA A 45 -10.72 9.42 -14.99
CA ALA A 45 -11.39 8.46 -14.13
C ALA A 45 -11.43 8.87 -12.65
N HIS A 46 -10.39 9.56 -12.16
CA HIS A 46 -10.23 9.86 -10.72
C HIS A 46 -10.31 11.38 -10.47
N PRO A 47 -11.15 11.86 -9.52
CA PRO A 47 -11.39 13.30 -9.29
C PRO A 47 -10.13 14.08 -8.88
N ALA A 48 -9.11 13.39 -8.32
CA ALA A 48 -7.83 13.98 -7.98
C ALA A 48 -6.68 13.49 -8.88
N GLY A 49 -6.98 12.82 -10.02
CA GLY A 49 -5.97 12.30 -10.95
C GLY A 49 -5.01 11.28 -10.32
N LYS A 50 -5.46 10.51 -9.31
CA LYS A 50 -4.61 9.57 -8.59
C LYS A 50 -4.80 8.13 -9.08
N PHE A 51 -3.74 7.36 -9.02
CA PHE A 51 -3.75 5.91 -9.23
C PHE A 51 -3.57 5.15 -7.90
N PRO A 52 -3.95 3.83 -7.84
CA PRO A 52 -4.38 2.98 -8.94
C PRO A 52 -5.82 3.22 -9.38
N VAL A 53 -6.08 2.91 -10.66
CA VAL A 53 -7.41 2.76 -11.25
C VAL A 53 -7.50 1.39 -11.90
N LEU A 54 -8.53 0.60 -11.56
CA LEU A 54 -8.79 -0.68 -12.20
C LEU A 54 -9.85 -0.50 -13.30
N ARG A 55 -9.60 -1.05 -14.49
CA ARG A 55 -10.59 -1.23 -15.55
C ARG A 55 -10.84 -2.72 -15.77
N ASP A 56 -12.11 -3.13 -15.65
CA ASP A 56 -12.56 -4.48 -15.90
C ASP A 56 -13.75 -4.46 -16.86
N GLY A 57 -13.47 -4.71 -18.15
CA GLY A 57 -14.43 -4.47 -19.23
C GLY A 57 -14.85 -3.00 -19.28
N GLU A 58 -16.14 -2.74 -19.12
CA GLU A 58 -16.71 -1.38 -19.08
C GLU A 58 -16.68 -0.74 -17.69
N ARG A 59 -16.34 -1.53 -16.63
CA ARG A 59 -16.32 -1.03 -15.27
C ARG A 59 -14.98 -0.40 -14.93
N THR A 60 -15.04 0.78 -14.34
CA THR A 60 -13.88 1.46 -13.77
C THR A 60 -14.05 1.55 -12.26
N VAL A 61 -13.01 1.15 -11.52
CA VAL A 61 -12.97 1.20 -10.06
C VAL A 61 -11.79 2.05 -9.62
N ILE A 62 -12.04 3.06 -8.82
CA ILE A 62 -11.03 3.94 -8.21
C ILE A 62 -10.92 3.62 -6.72
N GLU A 63 -9.89 4.16 -6.06
CA GLU A 63 -9.53 3.89 -4.66
C GLU A 63 -9.00 2.46 -4.45
N ALA A 64 -7.76 2.34 -3.99
CA ALA A 64 -7.08 1.05 -3.83
C ALA A 64 -7.87 0.06 -2.96
N THR A 65 -8.49 0.54 -1.86
CA THR A 65 -9.35 -0.31 -1.01
C THR A 65 -10.59 -0.79 -1.77
N ALA A 66 -11.25 0.11 -2.52
CA ALA A 66 -12.44 -0.26 -3.29
C ALA A 66 -12.08 -1.26 -4.41
N ILE A 67 -10.89 -1.17 -4.98
CA ILE A 67 -10.39 -2.18 -5.94
C ILE A 67 -10.27 -3.54 -5.25
N VAL A 68 -9.67 -3.63 -4.06
CA VAL A 68 -9.58 -4.91 -3.33
C VAL A 68 -10.98 -5.44 -2.96
N GLU A 69 -11.90 -4.58 -2.51
CA GLU A 69 -13.28 -4.98 -2.22
C GLU A 69 -14.04 -5.43 -3.48
N TYR A 70 -13.81 -4.77 -4.62
CA TYR A 70 -14.38 -5.20 -5.89
C TYR A 70 -13.88 -6.58 -6.29
N LEU A 71 -12.57 -6.84 -6.18
CA LEU A 71 -11.99 -8.16 -6.44
C LEU A 71 -12.53 -9.23 -5.50
N ALA A 72 -12.70 -8.90 -4.21
CA ALA A 72 -13.30 -9.79 -3.23
C ALA A 72 -14.74 -10.20 -3.60
N ALA A 73 -15.50 -9.29 -4.19
CA ALA A 73 -16.90 -9.50 -4.53
C ALA A 73 -17.12 -10.12 -5.92
N SER A 74 -16.23 -9.88 -6.88
CA SER A 74 -16.45 -10.22 -8.29
C SER A 74 -15.61 -11.37 -8.82
N HIS A 75 -14.43 -11.64 -8.20
CA HIS A 75 -13.54 -12.70 -8.66
C HIS A 75 -13.86 -14.03 -7.95
N PRO A 76 -13.86 -15.19 -8.64
CA PRO A 76 -14.16 -16.49 -8.03
C PRO A 76 -13.32 -16.81 -6.78
N ASP A 77 -12.03 -16.46 -6.80
CA ASP A 77 -11.09 -16.68 -5.69
C ASP A 77 -10.97 -15.48 -4.76
N GLY A 78 -11.79 -14.44 -4.95
CA GLY A 78 -11.76 -13.19 -4.18
C GLY A 78 -12.23 -13.34 -2.72
N GLY A 79 -13.00 -14.35 -2.42
CA GLY A 79 -13.62 -14.54 -1.11
C GLY A 79 -12.65 -14.65 0.09
N THR A 80 -11.37 -14.88 -0.15
CA THR A 80 -10.34 -14.89 0.91
C THR A 80 -9.87 -13.48 1.30
N LEU A 81 -10.05 -12.48 0.44
CA LEU A 81 -9.58 -11.12 0.68
C LEU A 81 -10.31 -10.41 1.82
N ILE A 82 -11.59 -10.73 2.00
CA ILE A 82 -12.42 -10.16 3.07
C ILE A 82 -13.21 -11.31 3.71
N PRO A 83 -13.20 -11.44 5.06
CA PRO A 83 -13.98 -12.49 5.75
C PRO A 83 -15.48 -12.41 5.42
N ALA A 84 -16.12 -13.57 5.28
CA ALA A 84 -17.56 -13.64 5.07
C ALA A 84 -18.37 -13.25 6.32
N ASP A 85 -17.80 -13.46 7.52
CA ASP A 85 -18.40 -12.99 8.78
C ASP A 85 -18.37 -11.46 8.85
N PRO A 86 -19.51 -10.79 9.03
CA PRO A 86 -19.58 -9.32 9.00
C PRO A 86 -18.74 -8.64 10.09
N ILE A 87 -18.64 -9.23 11.29
CA ILE A 87 -17.88 -8.65 12.40
C ILE A 87 -16.38 -8.79 12.15
N ALA A 88 -15.93 -9.95 11.69
CA ALA A 88 -14.55 -10.14 11.26
C ALA A 88 -14.17 -9.20 10.09
N ALA A 89 -15.10 -9.00 9.13
CA ALA A 89 -14.91 -8.07 8.02
C ALA A 89 -14.77 -6.61 8.50
N ILE A 90 -15.52 -6.19 9.53
CA ILE A 90 -15.36 -4.86 10.15
C ILE A 90 -13.96 -4.70 10.75
N THR A 91 -13.44 -5.71 11.46
CA THR A 91 -12.09 -5.68 12.03
C THR A 91 -11.03 -5.54 10.94
N VAL A 92 -11.15 -6.30 9.86
CA VAL A 92 -10.26 -6.24 8.70
C VAL A 92 -10.28 -4.85 8.06
N ARG A 93 -11.47 -4.27 7.82
CA ARG A 93 -11.62 -2.92 7.28
C ARG A 93 -11.09 -1.84 8.23
N MET A 94 -11.29 -1.99 9.53
CA MET A 94 -10.77 -1.06 10.52
C MET A 94 -9.24 -1.00 10.48
N ILE A 95 -8.59 -2.15 10.49
CA ILE A 95 -7.12 -2.23 10.48
C ILE A 95 -6.55 -1.79 9.12
N ASP A 96 -7.20 -2.09 8.00
CA ASP A 96 -6.89 -1.53 6.70
C ASP A 96 -6.86 0.01 6.74
N ARG A 97 -7.87 0.65 7.36
CA ARG A 97 -7.88 2.11 7.55
C ARG A 97 -6.75 2.61 8.45
N VAL A 98 -6.34 1.83 9.45
CA VAL A 98 -5.20 2.20 10.29
C VAL A 98 -3.92 2.25 9.46
N PHE A 99 -3.67 1.24 8.62
CA PHE A 99 -2.50 1.24 7.74
C PHE A 99 -2.54 2.35 6.69
N ASP A 100 -3.67 2.60 6.05
CA ASP A 100 -3.79 3.65 5.04
C ASP A 100 -3.67 5.05 5.66
N ASN A 101 -4.42 5.32 6.75
CA ASN A 101 -4.58 6.68 7.25
C ASN A 101 -3.51 7.09 8.27
N TYR A 102 -2.88 6.13 8.96
CA TYR A 102 -1.94 6.44 10.04
C TYR A 102 -0.52 5.93 9.81
N VAL A 103 -0.32 4.94 8.93
CA VAL A 103 1.02 4.54 8.48
C VAL A 103 1.33 5.19 7.13
N MET A 104 0.56 4.84 6.08
CA MET A 104 0.81 5.30 4.72
C MET A 104 0.71 6.82 4.58
N ALA A 105 -0.33 7.44 5.13
CA ALA A 105 -0.52 8.89 5.01
C ALA A 105 0.60 9.68 5.72
N ASN A 106 1.11 9.20 6.86
CA ASN A 106 2.22 9.86 7.56
C ASN A 106 3.57 9.63 6.87
N MET A 107 3.79 8.44 6.28
CA MET A 107 4.92 8.21 5.38
C MET A 107 4.85 9.16 4.19
N GLN A 108 3.69 9.23 3.53
CA GLN A 108 3.48 10.10 2.36
C GLN A 108 3.66 11.58 2.70
N ARG A 109 3.34 12.01 3.92
CA ARG A 109 3.57 13.37 4.40
C ARG A 109 5.06 13.74 4.31
N ALA A 110 5.94 12.87 4.78
CA ALA A 110 7.38 13.07 4.69
C ALA A 110 7.86 13.04 3.23
N VAL A 111 7.36 12.13 2.41
CA VAL A 111 7.67 12.07 0.97
C VAL A 111 7.21 13.34 0.26
N ASN A 112 6.01 13.83 0.53
CA ASN A 112 5.47 15.05 -0.09
C ASN A 112 6.30 16.30 0.24
N ALA A 113 6.88 16.40 1.44
CA ALA A 113 7.76 17.52 1.78
C ALA A 113 8.94 17.62 0.81
N TYR A 114 9.53 16.49 0.41
CA TYR A 114 10.59 16.43 -0.60
C TYR A 114 10.08 16.65 -2.03
N LEU A 115 8.87 16.17 -2.36
CA LEU A 115 8.29 16.36 -3.69
C LEU A 115 7.92 17.82 -3.95
N VAL A 116 7.59 18.59 -2.91
CA VAL A 116 7.31 20.03 -3.00
C VAL A 116 8.58 20.82 -3.18
N ASP A 117 9.62 20.56 -2.38
CA ASP A 117 10.94 21.20 -2.51
C ASP A 117 12.03 20.20 -2.04
N ALA A 118 12.66 19.54 -3.01
CA ALA A 118 13.69 18.54 -2.73
C ALA A 118 14.97 19.15 -2.10
N ALA A 119 15.26 20.43 -2.37
CA ALA A 119 16.43 21.11 -1.84
C ALA A 119 16.22 21.61 -0.39
N ASN A 120 14.98 21.96 -0.04
CA ASN A 120 14.63 22.49 1.28
C ASN A 120 13.27 21.90 1.74
N PRO A 121 13.20 20.60 2.02
CA PRO A 121 11.96 19.99 2.47
C PRO A 121 11.53 20.56 3.82
N ASP A 122 10.23 20.79 4.00
CA ASP A 122 9.70 21.38 5.24
C ASP A 122 10.02 20.50 6.47
N PRO A 123 10.87 20.96 7.40
CA PRO A 123 11.28 20.17 8.56
C PRO A 123 10.12 19.90 9.53
N ALA A 124 9.07 20.76 9.55
CA ALA A 124 7.91 20.54 10.39
C ALA A 124 7.08 19.36 9.87
N GLU A 125 6.90 19.23 8.55
CA GLU A 125 6.21 18.11 7.92
C GLU A 125 6.98 16.79 8.13
N LEU A 126 8.31 16.82 7.99
CA LEU A 126 9.16 15.64 8.24
C LEU A 126 9.06 15.17 9.69
N THR A 127 9.20 16.09 10.64
CA THR A 127 9.12 15.79 12.07
C THR A 127 7.74 15.24 12.44
N ALA A 128 6.67 15.92 12.02
CA ALA A 128 5.31 15.50 12.32
C ALA A 128 4.96 14.13 11.70
N GLY A 129 5.45 13.86 10.47
CA GLY A 129 5.27 12.55 9.83
C GLY A 129 5.95 11.42 10.62
N ARG A 130 7.22 11.59 11.00
CA ARG A 130 8.00 10.63 11.79
C ARG A 130 7.41 10.37 13.17
N GLU A 131 7.06 11.42 13.89
CA GLU A 131 6.41 11.29 15.22
C GLU A 131 5.07 10.55 15.13
N ALA A 132 4.28 10.83 14.11
CA ALA A 132 3.02 10.14 13.88
C ALA A 132 3.23 8.66 13.55
N LEU A 133 4.25 8.30 12.75
CA LEU A 133 4.64 6.92 12.49
C LEU A 133 5.02 6.20 13.79
N LEU A 134 5.89 6.77 14.62
CA LEU A 134 6.31 6.18 15.90
C LEU A 134 5.12 5.94 16.84
N ARG A 135 4.16 6.89 16.92
CA ARG A 135 2.94 6.69 17.72
C ARG A 135 2.10 5.53 17.18
N THR A 136 1.96 5.45 15.86
CA THR A 136 1.16 4.41 15.20
C THR A 136 1.83 3.04 15.34
N TYR A 137 3.15 2.95 15.24
CA TYR A 137 3.90 1.70 15.44
C TYR A 137 3.70 1.12 16.85
N ARG A 138 3.77 1.96 17.88
CA ARG A 138 3.52 1.52 19.26
C ARG A 138 2.06 1.08 19.48
N TRP A 139 1.11 1.78 18.88
CA TRP A 139 -0.29 1.38 18.93
C TRP A 139 -0.50 0.02 18.21
N LEU A 140 0.10 -0.18 17.03
CA LEU A 140 0.04 -1.45 16.30
C LEU A 140 0.73 -2.58 17.10
N GLU A 141 1.87 -2.33 17.71
CA GLU A 141 2.58 -3.29 18.56
C GLU A 141 1.70 -3.78 19.73
N ASP A 142 1.02 -2.83 20.40
CA ASP A 142 0.09 -3.14 21.49
C ASP A 142 -1.14 -3.92 20.97
N TRP A 143 -1.75 -3.48 19.87
CA TRP A 143 -2.88 -4.16 19.24
C TRP A 143 -2.53 -5.60 18.83
N LEU A 144 -1.36 -5.82 18.25
CA LEU A 144 -0.86 -7.14 17.87
C LEU A 144 -0.56 -8.05 19.06
N SER A 145 -0.48 -7.51 20.30
CA SER A 145 -0.30 -8.34 21.51
C SER A 145 -1.50 -9.26 21.77
N SER A 146 -2.69 -8.82 21.39
CA SER A 146 -3.96 -9.50 21.65
C SER A 146 -4.74 -9.91 20.39
N HIS A 147 -4.28 -9.51 19.20
CA HIS A 147 -4.93 -9.80 17.94
C HIS A 147 -3.99 -10.51 16.97
N ARG A 148 -4.57 -11.32 16.08
CA ARG A 148 -3.84 -11.98 15.00
C ARG A 148 -4.45 -11.58 13.66
N LEU A 149 -3.60 -11.29 12.69
CA LEU A 149 -4.02 -11.11 11.30
C LEU A 149 -4.20 -12.47 10.62
N PRO A 150 -5.05 -12.54 9.58
CA PRO A 150 -5.13 -13.73 8.74
C PRO A 150 -3.75 -14.12 8.19
N GLN A 151 -3.43 -15.41 8.17
CA GLN A 151 -2.17 -15.92 7.61
C GLN A 151 -2.14 -15.90 6.08
N HIS A 152 -3.32 -15.83 5.45
CA HIS A 152 -3.45 -15.64 4.01
C HIS A 152 -3.53 -14.16 3.65
N VAL A 153 -3.29 -13.84 2.40
CA VAL A 153 -3.45 -12.46 1.90
C VAL A 153 -4.90 -12.02 2.05
N SER A 154 -5.09 -10.90 2.72
CA SER A 154 -6.38 -10.25 2.94
C SER A 154 -6.27 -8.76 2.67
N LEU A 155 -7.38 -8.03 2.74
CA LEU A 155 -7.39 -6.56 2.64
C LEU A 155 -6.36 -5.91 3.57
N VAL A 156 -6.18 -6.46 4.79
CA VAL A 156 -5.16 -5.96 5.73
C VAL A 156 -3.76 -6.18 5.18
N SER A 157 -3.44 -7.37 4.67
CA SER A 157 -2.12 -7.66 4.10
C SER A 157 -1.80 -6.73 2.92
N CYS A 158 -2.82 -6.47 2.08
CA CYS A 158 -2.70 -5.57 0.93
C CYS A 158 -2.37 -4.14 1.35
N ALA A 159 -2.88 -3.66 2.49
CA ALA A 159 -2.57 -2.33 3.01
C ALA A 159 -1.27 -2.32 3.83
N ALA A 160 -1.08 -3.30 4.71
CA ALA A 160 0.03 -3.36 5.66
C ALA A 160 1.39 -3.54 4.97
N ALA A 161 1.47 -4.41 3.95
CA ALA A 161 2.74 -4.71 3.29
C ALA A 161 3.39 -3.46 2.65
N PRO A 162 2.73 -2.73 1.74
CA PRO A 162 3.33 -1.54 1.14
C PRO A 162 3.51 -0.41 2.14
N SER A 163 2.58 -0.22 3.09
CA SER A 163 2.71 0.84 4.07
C SER A 163 3.89 0.64 5.02
N LEU A 164 4.11 -0.58 5.54
CA LEU A 164 5.25 -0.88 6.39
C LEU A 164 6.57 -0.92 5.60
N PHE A 165 6.53 -1.33 4.33
CA PHE A 165 7.72 -1.31 3.47
C PHE A 165 8.29 0.10 3.35
N TYR A 166 7.47 1.05 2.89
CA TYR A 166 7.92 2.43 2.66
C TYR A 166 8.03 3.26 3.95
N ALA A 167 7.18 3.01 4.95
CA ALA A 167 7.24 3.75 6.20
C ALA A 167 8.52 3.44 6.99
N ASP A 168 9.02 2.20 6.96
CA ASP A 168 10.31 1.82 7.57
C ASP A 168 11.52 2.49 6.89
N TRP A 169 11.37 2.99 5.67
CA TRP A 169 12.38 3.79 4.98
C TRP A 169 12.37 5.26 5.44
N VAL A 170 11.23 5.79 5.88
CA VAL A 170 11.07 7.15 6.42
C VAL A 170 11.44 7.22 7.89
N GLU A 171 10.90 6.29 8.67
CA GLU A 171 11.13 6.14 10.11
C GLU A 171 11.16 4.65 10.44
N ARG A 172 12.32 4.19 10.91
CA ARG A 172 12.51 2.76 11.19
C ARG A 172 11.60 2.28 12.30
N ILE A 173 11.04 1.08 12.14
CA ILE A 173 10.28 0.41 13.20
C ILE A 173 11.21 0.22 14.41
N PRO A 174 10.86 0.76 15.59
CA PRO A 174 11.70 0.72 16.78
C PRO A 174 11.89 -0.71 17.31
N GLU A 175 12.98 -0.93 18.05
CA GLU A 175 13.28 -2.23 18.68
C GLU A 175 12.25 -2.63 19.75
N ASP A 176 11.54 -1.66 20.33
CA ASP A 176 10.43 -1.89 21.26
C ASP A 176 9.11 -2.28 20.55
N CYS A 177 9.12 -2.46 19.22
CA CYS A 177 7.99 -2.92 18.41
C CYS A 177 8.29 -4.25 17.69
N PRO A 178 8.69 -5.33 18.41
CA PRO A 178 9.13 -6.58 17.77
C PRO A 178 8.02 -7.35 17.02
N ARG A 179 6.75 -7.24 17.46
CA ARG A 179 5.61 -7.89 16.76
C ARG A 179 5.34 -7.23 15.43
N LEU A 180 5.43 -5.89 15.39
CA LEU A 180 5.25 -5.13 14.16
C LEU A 180 6.39 -5.40 13.17
N ALA A 181 7.63 -5.50 13.67
CA ALA A 181 8.78 -5.87 12.86
C ALA A 181 8.64 -7.29 12.29
N ALA A 182 8.19 -8.25 13.11
CA ALA A 182 7.90 -9.61 12.66
C ALA A 182 6.80 -9.65 11.61
N LEU A 183 5.69 -8.93 11.83
CA LEU A 183 4.60 -8.79 10.85
C LEU A 183 5.13 -8.27 9.51
N ARG A 184 5.95 -7.21 9.53
CA ARG A 184 6.55 -6.69 8.30
C ARG A 184 7.37 -7.75 7.56
N ALA A 185 8.21 -8.49 8.28
CA ALA A 185 9.02 -9.54 7.69
C ALA A 185 8.17 -10.68 7.08
N GLU A 186 7.11 -11.11 7.80
CA GLU A 186 6.17 -12.12 7.31
C GLU A 186 5.44 -11.66 6.04
N LEU A 187 4.98 -10.40 5.99
CA LEU A 187 4.31 -9.83 4.83
C LEU A 187 5.23 -9.76 3.60
N LEU A 188 6.47 -9.33 3.78
CA LEU A 188 7.44 -9.23 2.67
C LEU A 188 7.83 -10.60 2.11
N ALA A 189 7.73 -11.67 2.92
CA ALA A 189 7.97 -13.04 2.49
C ALA A 189 6.81 -13.64 1.67
N LEU A 190 5.63 -13.02 1.65
CA LEU A 190 4.50 -13.51 0.86
C LEU A 190 4.80 -13.39 -0.64
N PRO A 191 4.57 -14.45 -1.46
CA PRO A 191 4.85 -14.40 -2.91
C PRO A 191 4.14 -13.26 -3.64
N ALA A 192 2.91 -12.92 -3.22
CA ALA A 192 2.15 -11.82 -3.79
C ALA A 192 2.80 -10.46 -3.53
N VAL A 193 3.48 -10.30 -2.39
CA VAL A 193 4.17 -9.07 -1.99
C VAL A 193 5.56 -9.01 -2.59
N SER A 194 6.33 -10.10 -2.54
CA SER A 194 7.70 -10.12 -3.07
C SER A 194 7.76 -9.78 -4.56
N ARG A 195 6.72 -10.15 -5.35
CA ARG A 195 6.61 -9.73 -6.75
C ARG A 195 6.55 -8.21 -6.89
N CYS A 196 5.83 -7.51 -6.01
CA CYS A 196 5.77 -6.05 -6.01
C CYS A 196 7.12 -5.44 -5.60
N VAL A 197 7.79 -6.02 -4.61
CA VAL A 197 9.14 -5.59 -4.19
C VAL A 197 10.12 -5.68 -5.36
N GLU A 198 10.16 -6.84 -6.05
CA GLU A 198 11.06 -7.03 -7.19
C GLU A 198 10.76 -6.07 -8.35
N ALA A 199 9.48 -5.86 -8.68
CA ALA A 199 9.07 -4.91 -9.72
C ALA A 199 9.45 -3.46 -9.39
N ALA A 200 9.49 -3.11 -8.10
CA ALA A 200 9.85 -1.78 -7.63
C ALA A 200 11.35 -1.51 -7.55
N ARG A 201 12.21 -2.56 -7.53
CA ARG A 201 13.68 -2.42 -7.36
C ARG A 201 14.32 -1.42 -8.32
N PRO A 202 14.01 -1.38 -9.63
CA PRO A 202 14.61 -0.42 -10.55
C PRO A 202 14.33 1.04 -10.18
N TYR A 203 13.25 1.30 -9.44
CA TYR A 203 12.78 2.64 -9.09
C TYR A 203 13.26 3.14 -7.72
N ARG A 204 14.05 2.35 -6.97
CA ARG A 204 14.52 2.72 -5.60
C ARG A 204 15.25 4.07 -5.57
N ALA A 205 16.00 4.40 -6.62
CA ALA A 205 16.69 5.68 -6.73
C ALA A 205 15.74 6.90 -6.73
N TYR A 206 14.48 6.70 -7.06
CA TYR A 206 13.47 7.77 -7.05
C TYR A 206 12.84 8.02 -5.67
N PHE A 207 13.22 7.24 -4.64
CA PHE A 207 12.69 7.53 -3.30
C PHE A 207 13.32 8.82 -2.76
N PRO A 208 12.51 9.87 -2.52
CA PRO A 208 13.05 11.22 -2.33
C PRO A 208 13.94 11.38 -1.10
N LEU A 209 13.73 10.56 -0.05
CA LEU A 209 14.53 10.57 1.17
C LEU A 209 15.78 9.69 1.06
N GLY A 210 15.99 9.02 -0.09
CA GLY A 210 17.03 8.00 -0.27
C GLY A 210 16.57 6.63 0.24
N ALA A 211 16.46 5.66 -0.69
CA ALA A 211 16.12 4.29 -0.32
C ALA A 211 17.27 3.64 0.44
N PRO A 212 17.03 3.00 1.58
CA PRO A 212 18.09 2.26 2.29
C PRO A 212 18.51 1.00 1.50
N ASP A 213 19.72 0.48 1.79
CA ASP A 213 20.20 -0.77 1.19
C ASP A 213 19.59 -2.02 1.88
N ARG A 214 18.28 -2.02 2.05
CA ARG A 214 17.47 -3.11 2.57
C ARG A 214 16.04 -3.04 2.03
N ASP A 215 15.33 -4.14 2.09
CA ASP A 215 13.89 -4.21 1.85
C ASP A 215 13.12 -3.88 3.11
#